data_8dc3052dfc3ae654bc6afbbaa3b3de63
#
_entry.id   8dc3052dfc3ae654bc6afbbaa3b3de63
#
_cell.length_a   1.000
_cell.length_b   1.000
_cell.length_c   1.000
_cell.angle_alpha   90.00
_cell.angle_beta   90.00
_cell.angle_gamma   90.00
#
_symmetry.space_group_name_H-M   'P 1'
#
loop_
_entity.id
_entity.type
_entity.pdbx_description
1 polymer ?
#
loop_
_entity_poly.entity_id
_entity_poly.type
_entity_poly.pdbx_seq_one_letter_code
_entity_poly.pdbx_strand_id
1 'polypeptide(L)'
;MPKAPSSTPMVSIQRPCYAMASTDGQSADITMYGQIVDTQPTDWWTGEPIPGQYIIESEFLSDLQQVEHCSEITIRMDSVGGDAGVSILIHNRLRELAAKGTKLTCIVDGVAMSGGSLIMCACDTVKANPSSLVMIHKCWSLIWGNYNADELRKAADANDAWDKSQVSIYKRKTGLSETVLLHMMSDTTYMTGKEAVEKGFANELLDDAEPVEISASADRQTIYAKGHALHLRPGTKLPGNIPMAKAAAPATATANTPAAPAAQSNEGGHTTMATTIEELRKENPELCRQLEQSASEQASQNERTRLSEIDEVANLFDPTM
;
A
#
# COMPACT_ATOMS: atom_id res chain seq x y z
N MET A 1 -23.48 49.13 -1.82
CA MET A 1 -22.10 48.71 -2.05
C MET A 1 -22.14 47.25 -2.40
N PRO A 2 -21.62 46.79 -3.55
CA PRO A 2 -21.55 45.36 -3.84
C PRO A 2 -20.53 44.71 -2.90
N LYS A 3 -20.91 43.62 -2.27
CA LYS A 3 -20.01 42.76 -1.46
C LYS A 3 -18.88 42.28 -2.38
N ALA A 4 -17.64 42.53 -2.00
CA ALA A 4 -16.50 41.93 -2.67
C ALA A 4 -16.66 40.38 -2.73
N PRO A 5 -16.31 39.71 -3.83
CA PRO A 5 -16.35 38.28 -3.87
C PRO A 5 -15.42 37.74 -2.78
N SER A 6 -15.96 36.89 -1.90
CA SER A 6 -15.14 36.15 -0.94
C SER A 6 -14.18 35.29 -1.76
N SER A 7 -12.92 35.60 -1.73
CA SER A 7 -11.90 34.74 -2.32
C SER A 7 -11.91 33.44 -1.54
N THR A 8 -12.50 32.40 -2.11
CA THR A 8 -12.39 31.04 -1.56
C THR A 8 -10.89 30.69 -1.53
N PRO A 9 -10.38 30.19 -0.41
CA PRO A 9 -8.96 29.88 -0.31
C PRO A 9 -8.60 28.78 -1.33
N MET A 10 -7.60 29.06 -2.16
CA MET A 10 -6.97 28.02 -2.97
C MET A 10 -6.22 27.07 -2.04
N VAL A 11 -6.48 25.78 -2.16
CA VAL A 11 -5.80 24.73 -1.41
C VAL A 11 -4.82 24.05 -2.33
N SER A 12 -3.56 23.91 -1.89
CA SER A 12 -2.55 23.12 -2.60
C SER A 12 -1.64 22.44 -1.56
N ILE A 13 -1.86 21.15 -1.38
CA ILE A 13 -1.12 20.30 -0.45
C ILE A 13 -0.36 19.29 -1.28
N GLN A 14 0.96 19.18 -1.04
CA GLN A 14 1.84 18.21 -1.70
C GLN A 14 2.55 17.38 -0.65
N ARG A 15 2.38 16.06 -0.74
CA ARG A 15 3.08 15.06 0.06
C ARG A 15 3.80 14.08 -0.87
N PRO A 16 4.75 13.27 -0.39
CA PRO A 16 5.46 12.33 -1.25
C PRO A 16 4.57 11.34 -1.99
N CYS A 17 3.43 10.96 -1.40
CA CYS A 17 2.55 9.90 -1.90
C CYS A 17 1.12 10.34 -2.18
N TYR A 18 0.74 11.55 -1.79
CA TYR A 18 -0.56 12.11 -2.15
C TYR A 18 -0.49 13.63 -2.29
N ALA A 19 -1.47 14.17 -3.00
CA ALA A 19 -1.65 15.60 -3.13
C ALA A 19 -3.13 15.94 -3.06
N MET A 20 -3.47 17.08 -2.51
CA MET A 20 -4.82 17.63 -2.49
C MET A 20 -4.79 19.04 -3.04
N ALA A 21 -5.60 19.33 -4.04
CA ALA A 21 -5.66 20.64 -4.67
C ALA A 21 -7.11 21.07 -4.93
N SER A 22 -7.42 22.30 -4.61
CA SER A 22 -8.65 22.99 -5.02
C SER A 22 -8.29 24.39 -5.51
N THR A 23 -8.71 24.72 -6.72
CA THR A 23 -8.42 26.01 -7.35
C THR A 23 -9.63 26.93 -7.41
N ASP A 24 -10.83 26.39 -7.31
CA ASP A 24 -12.10 27.11 -7.38
C ASP A 24 -12.87 27.11 -6.05
N GLY A 25 -12.40 26.33 -5.06
CA GLY A 25 -13.06 26.15 -3.78
C GLY A 25 -14.38 25.36 -3.85
N GLN A 26 -14.71 24.80 -5.01
CA GLN A 26 -15.90 23.96 -5.22
C GLN A 26 -15.54 22.54 -5.59
N SER A 27 -14.44 22.36 -6.32
CA SER A 27 -13.90 21.07 -6.70
C SER A 27 -12.53 20.83 -6.07
N ALA A 28 -12.20 19.59 -5.76
CA ALA A 28 -10.88 19.18 -5.30
C ALA A 28 -10.42 17.90 -5.99
N ASP A 29 -9.13 17.87 -6.33
CA ASP A 29 -8.44 16.69 -6.81
C ASP A 29 -7.53 16.14 -5.70
N ILE A 30 -7.67 14.85 -5.42
CA ILE A 30 -6.85 14.11 -4.46
C ILE A 30 -6.13 12.99 -5.21
N THR A 31 -4.81 13.01 -5.25
CA THR A 31 -4.02 11.84 -5.70
C THR A 31 -3.62 11.00 -4.49
N MET A 32 -3.85 9.68 -4.55
CA MET A 32 -3.50 8.72 -3.50
C MET A 32 -2.62 7.63 -4.10
N TYR A 33 -1.30 7.84 -4.04
CA TYR A 33 -0.30 6.94 -4.62
C TYR A 33 0.64 6.46 -3.52
N GLY A 34 0.42 5.25 -3.01
CA GLY A 34 1.27 4.70 -1.96
C GLY A 34 0.60 3.67 -1.05
N GLN A 35 1.32 3.28 -0.01
CA GLN A 35 0.85 2.36 1.01
C GLN A 35 0.15 3.11 2.14
N ILE A 36 -1.00 2.61 2.57
CA ILE A 36 -1.79 3.19 3.66
C ILE A 36 -1.26 2.66 5.00
N VAL A 37 -0.92 3.58 5.92
CA VAL A 37 -0.34 3.25 7.21
C VAL A 37 -0.94 4.13 8.32
N ASP A 38 -0.94 3.64 9.55
CA ASP A 38 -1.30 4.40 10.74
C ASP A 38 -0.24 5.43 11.11
N THR A 39 1.02 5.02 11.08
CA THR A 39 2.18 5.84 11.41
C THR A 39 3.31 5.58 10.43
N GLN A 40 4.28 6.51 10.36
CA GLN A 40 5.49 6.33 9.57
C GLN A 40 6.21 5.04 9.98
N PRO A 41 6.39 4.07 9.08
CA PRO A 41 7.17 2.88 9.39
C PRO A 41 8.61 3.22 9.77
N THR A 42 9.11 2.57 10.81
CA THR A 42 10.48 2.72 11.28
C THR A 42 11.19 1.38 11.30
N ASP A 43 12.47 1.39 11.08
CA ASP A 43 13.31 0.22 11.27
C ASP A 43 13.33 -0.14 12.78
N TRP A 44 13.01 -1.38 13.09
CA TRP A 44 12.87 -1.85 14.48
C TRP A 44 14.17 -1.83 15.26
N TRP A 45 15.31 -1.85 14.58
CA TRP A 45 16.62 -1.87 15.19
C TRP A 45 17.22 -0.48 15.37
N THR A 46 17.15 0.36 14.34
CA THR A 46 17.71 1.71 14.36
C THR A 46 16.71 2.76 14.83
N GLY A 47 15.41 2.50 14.72
CA GLY A 47 14.36 3.48 14.96
C GLY A 47 14.24 4.54 13.84
N GLU A 48 15.03 4.42 12.78
CA GLU A 48 14.99 5.36 11.67
C GLU A 48 13.78 5.13 10.77
N PRO A 49 13.21 6.18 10.16
CA PRO A 49 12.13 6.04 9.21
C PRO A 49 12.53 5.16 8.01
N ILE A 50 11.72 4.17 7.68
CA ILE A 50 11.90 3.37 6.47
C ILE A 50 11.49 4.22 5.27
N PRO A 51 12.36 4.41 4.26
CA PRO A 51 12.02 5.13 3.06
C PRO A 51 10.89 4.44 2.29
N GLY A 52 9.92 5.22 1.80
CA GLY A 52 8.79 4.69 1.04
C GLY A 52 7.74 5.76 0.76
N GLN A 53 6.71 5.35 0.03
CA GLN A 53 5.55 6.19 -0.26
C GLN A 53 4.41 5.76 0.69
N TYR A 54 4.17 6.54 1.74
CA TYR A 54 3.21 6.23 2.78
C TYR A 54 2.12 7.30 2.86
N ILE A 55 0.86 6.86 2.87
CA ILE A 55 -0.30 7.68 3.20
C ILE A 55 -0.54 7.49 4.69
N ILE A 56 -0.06 8.44 5.49
CA ILE A 56 -0.14 8.39 6.96
C ILE A 56 -1.50 8.91 7.41
N GLU A 57 -2.20 8.16 8.27
CA GLU A 57 -3.55 8.45 8.72
C GLU A 57 -3.74 9.90 9.18
N SER A 58 -2.97 10.32 10.18
CA SER A 58 -3.14 11.63 10.81
C SER A 58 -2.89 12.79 9.85
N GLU A 59 -1.90 12.65 8.96
CA GLU A 59 -1.60 13.65 7.94
C GLU A 59 -2.72 13.74 6.90
N PHE A 60 -3.14 12.58 6.37
CA PHE A 60 -4.20 12.53 5.36
C PHE A 60 -5.52 13.11 5.86
N LEU A 61 -5.94 12.75 7.08
CA LEU A 61 -7.18 13.26 7.67
C LEU A 61 -7.12 14.76 7.95
N SER A 62 -5.98 15.26 8.43
CA SER A 62 -5.77 16.70 8.62
C SER A 62 -5.85 17.46 7.30
N ASP A 63 -5.23 16.92 6.24
CA ASP A 63 -5.22 17.56 4.93
C ASP A 63 -6.59 17.46 4.24
N LEU A 64 -7.34 16.35 4.43
CA LEU A 64 -8.71 16.20 3.92
C LEU A 64 -9.64 17.27 4.45
N GLN A 65 -9.48 17.73 5.70
CA GLN A 65 -10.28 18.82 6.28
C GLN A 65 -10.18 20.12 5.48
N GLN A 66 -9.06 20.34 4.79
CA GLN A 66 -8.87 21.56 4.00
C GLN A 66 -9.73 21.59 2.74
N VAL A 67 -10.20 20.44 2.25
CA VAL A 67 -11.02 20.30 1.05
C VAL A 67 -12.43 19.74 1.32
N GLU A 68 -12.77 19.45 2.58
CA GLU A 68 -14.09 18.88 2.94
C GLU A 68 -15.28 19.79 2.61
N HIS A 69 -15.04 21.09 2.37
CA HIS A 69 -16.06 22.05 1.97
C HIS A 69 -16.39 22.00 0.46
N CYS A 70 -15.61 21.26 -0.33
CA CYS A 70 -15.83 21.15 -1.77
C CYS A 70 -17.07 20.31 -2.08
N SER A 71 -17.82 20.73 -3.11
CA SER A 71 -19.01 20.02 -3.57
C SER A 71 -18.68 18.79 -4.44
N GLU A 72 -17.49 18.78 -5.05
CA GLU A 72 -17.00 17.67 -5.87
C GLU A 72 -15.56 17.32 -5.47
N ILE A 73 -15.29 16.03 -5.27
CA ILE A 73 -13.94 15.53 -5.00
C ILE A 73 -13.64 14.38 -5.96
N THR A 74 -12.55 14.51 -6.71
CA THR A 74 -12.00 13.46 -7.56
C THR A 74 -10.78 12.83 -6.90
N ILE A 75 -10.79 11.51 -6.71
CA ILE A 75 -9.69 10.75 -6.15
C ILE A 75 -9.02 9.96 -7.26
N ARG A 76 -7.74 10.21 -7.50
CA ARG A 76 -6.89 9.39 -8.37
C ARG A 76 -6.16 8.35 -7.53
N MET A 77 -6.35 7.07 -7.86
CA MET A 77 -5.93 5.96 -7.02
C MET A 77 -4.84 5.13 -7.70
N ASP A 78 -3.73 4.97 -6.98
CA ASP A 78 -2.66 4.03 -7.29
C ASP A 78 -2.06 3.50 -5.97
N SER A 79 -2.77 2.58 -5.30
CA SER A 79 -2.43 2.10 -3.97
C SER A 79 -2.56 0.58 -3.86
N VAL A 80 -1.54 -0.04 -3.29
CA VAL A 80 -1.57 -1.47 -2.90
C VAL A 80 -2.36 -1.72 -1.61
N GLY A 81 -2.90 -0.66 -1.02
CA GLY A 81 -3.59 -0.73 0.27
C GLY A 81 -2.63 -0.62 1.44
N GLY A 82 -2.99 -1.24 2.55
CA GLY A 82 -2.21 -1.15 3.77
C GLY A 82 -3.04 -1.50 5.00
N ASP A 83 -2.97 -0.68 6.04
CA ASP A 83 -3.71 -0.89 7.28
C ASP A 83 -5.22 -0.89 7.02
N ALA A 84 -5.90 -1.96 7.49
CA ALA A 84 -7.33 -2.13 7.27
C ALA A 84 -8.17 -1.12 8.06
N GLY A 85 -7.75 -0.81 9.29
CA GLY A 85 -8.43 0.16 10.16
C GLY A 85 -8.38 1.56 9.57
N VAL A 86 -7.19 1.99 9.16
CA VAL A 86 -6.98 3.30 8.51
C VAL A 86 -7.77 3.38 7.20
N SER A 87 -7.75 2.33 6.40
CA SER A 87 -8.48 2.28 5.12
C SER A 87 -9.99 2.41 5.31
N ILE A 88 -10.54 1.71 6.31
CA ILE A 88 -11.97 1.82 6.68
C ILE A 88 -12.29 3.21 7.25
N LEU A 89 -11.41 3.79 8.05
CA LEU A 89 -11.58 5.13 8.57
C LEU A 89 -11.65 6.17 7.45
N ILE A 90 -10.69 6.14 6.53
CA ILE A 90 -10.69 7.04 5.36
C ILE A 90 -11.96 6.83 4.51
N HIS A 91 -12.32 5.56 4.23
CA HIS A 91 -13.58 5.23 3.56
C HIS A 91 -14.78 5.91 4.23
N ASN A 92 -14.90 5.77 5.56
CA ASN A 92 -16.04 6.29 6.31
C ASN A 92 -16.05 7.84 6.30
N ARG A 93 -14.89 8.49 6.41
CA ARG A 93 -14.79 9.96 6.33
C ARG A 93 -15.24 10.47 4.95
N LEU A 94 -14.83 9.80 3.88
CA LEU A 94 -15.29 10.13 2.53
C LEU A 94 -16.81 9.92 2.40
N ARG A 95 -17.35 8.84 2.98
CA ARG A 95 -18.81 8.60 2.98
C ARG A 95 -19.59 9.64 3.78
N GLU A 96 -19.03 10.20 4.84
CA GLU A 96 -19.63 11.33 5.55
C GLU A 96 -19.72 12.57 4.66
N LEU A 97 -18.68 12.84 3.85
CA LEU A 97 -18.72 13.95 2.89
C LEU A 97 -19.80 13.73 1.82
N ALA A 98 -19.87 12.51 1.28
CA ALA A 98 -20.93 12.16 0.33
C ALA A 98 -22.34 12.30 0.94
N ALA A 99 -22.53 11.93 2.20
CA ALA A 99 -23.79 12.08 2.91
C ALA A 99 -24.18 13.56 3.13
N LYS A 100 -23.20 14.46 3.17
CA LYS A 100 -23.40 15.92 3.21
C LYS A 100 -23.66 16.53 1.83
N GLY A 101 -23.57 15.75 0.75
CA GLY A 101 -23.84 16.17 -0.63
C GLY A 101 -22.61 16.33 -1.51
N THR A 102 -21.41 16.06 -1.01
CA THR A 102 -20.18 16.06 -1.83
C THR A 102 -20.23 14.89 -2.82
N LYS A 103 -19.99 15.17 -4.08
CA LYS A 103 -19.92 14.20 -5.16
C LYS A 103 -18.53 13.58 -5.22
N LEU A 104 -18.43 12.30 -4.98
CA LEU A 104 -17.15 11.58 -4.96
C LEU A 104 -16.95 10.76 -6.23
N THR A 105 -15.86 11.04 -6.93
CA THR A 105 -15.41 10.25 -8.10
C THR A 105 -14.04 9.65 -7.81
N CYS A 106 -13.86 8.36 -8.07
CA CYS A 106 -12.55 7.72 -8.04
C CYS A 106 -12.13 7.34 -9.45
N ILE A 107 -10.90 7.64 -9.81
CA ILE A 107 -10.25 7.18 -11.05
C ILE A 107 -9.12 6.23 -10.65
N VAL A 108 -9.24 4.95 -11.02
CA VAL A 108 -8.17 3.98 -10.77
C VAL A 108 -7.14 4.11 -11.87
N ASP A 109 -6.02 4.74 -11.54
CA ASP A 109 -4.93 5.00 -12.48
C ASP A 109 -4.08 3.75 -12.75
N GLY A 110 -3.59 3.12 -11.71
CA GLY A 110 -2.80 1.90 -11.78
C GLY A 110 -3.46 0.78 -11.00
N VAL A 111 -3.39 0.84 -9.69
CA VAL A 111 -3.93 -0.21 -8.84
C VAL A 111 -4.81 0.34 -7.71
N ALA A 112 -5.85 -0.42 -7.35
CA ALA A 112 -6.64 -0.23 -6.15
C ALA A 112 -6.75 -1.58 -5.45
N MET A 113 -5.79 -1.90 -4.58
CA MET A 113 -5.70 -3.20 -3.94
C MET A 113 -6.00 -3.11 -2.44
N SER A 114 -6.59 -4.18 -1.86
CA SER A 114 -6.77 -4.31 -0.41
C SER A 114 -7.42 -3.05 0.19
N GLY A 115 -6.76 -2.37 1.15
CA GLY A 115 -7.22 -1.11 1.70
C GLY A 115 -7.52 -0.01 0.67
N GLY A 116 -6.76 0.04 -0.44
CA GLY A 116 -7.01 0.96 -1.56
C GLY A 116 -8.37 0.70 -2.23
N SER A 117 -8.75 -0.58 -2.38
CA SER A 117 -10.07 -0.94 -2.92
C SER A 117 -11.23 -0.58 -1.97
N LEU A 118 -10.99 -0.59 -0.65
CA LEU A 118 -11.98 -0.12 0.33
C LEU A 118 -12.24 1.37 0.18
N ILE A 119 -11.17 2.18 0.06
CA ILE A 119 -11.29 3.63 -0.15
C ILE A 119 -11.95 3.94 -1.49
N MET A 120 -11.55 3.27 -2.57
CA MET A 120 -12.19 3.36 -3.87
C MET A 120 -13.71 3.16 -3.77
N CYS A 121 -14.15 2.18 -3.00
CA CYS A 121 -15.57 1.89 -2.78
C CYS A 121 -16.31 2.97 -1.97
N ALA A 122 -15.64 3.97 -1.42
CA ALA A 122 -16.29 5.13 -0.83
C ALA A 122 -16.92 6.04 -1.89
N CYS A 123 -16.42 6.02 -3.12
CA CYS A 123 -16.83 6.91 -4.17
C CYS A 123 -18.13 6.46 -4.84
N ASP A 124 -18.98 7.45 -5.18
CA ASP A 124 -20.25 7.22 -5.87
C ASP A 124 -20.01 6.72 -7.30
N THR A 125 -19.05 7.35 -7.98
CA THR A 125 -18.59 6.96 -9.31
C THR A 125 -17.15 6.47 -9.25
N VAL A 126 -16.90 5.28 -9.79
CA VAL A 126 -15.57 4.72 -9.96
C VAL A 126 -15.31 4.47 -11.43
N LYS A 127 -14.27 5.10 -11.95
CA LYS A 127 -13.79 4.96 -13.32
C LYS A 127 -12.51 4.17 -13.31
N ALA A 128 -12.44 3.10 -14.09
CA ALA A 128 -11.26 2.26 -14.18
C ALA A 128 -10.52 2.48 -15.49
N ASN A 129 -9.21 2.66 -15.45
CA ASN A 129 -8.39 2.56 -16.67
C ASN A 129 -8.44 1.12 -17.20
N PRO A 130 -8.40 0.88 -18.52
CA PRO A 130 -8.46 -0.46 -19.10
C PRO A 130 -7.43 -1.44 -18.54
N SER A 131 -6.23 -0.94 -18.25
CA SER A 131 -5.10 -1.71 -17.70
C SER A 131 -4.96 -1.62 -16.19
N SER A 132 -5.91 -0.98 -15.48
CA SER A 132 -5.87 -0.90 -14.02
C SER A 132 -6.20 -2.26 -13.39
N LEU A 133 -5.77 -2.43 -12.15
CA LEU A 133 -5.97 -3.65 -11.39
C LEU A 133 -6.65 -3.34 -10.05
N VAL A 134 -7.75 -4.01 -9.79
CA VAL A 134 -8.45 -4.00 -8.49
C VAL A 134 -8.24 -5.34 -7.81
N MET A 135 -7.95 -5.35 -6.51
CA MET A 135 -7.78 -6.59 -5.76
C MET A 135 -8.45 -6.52 -4.40
N ILE A 136 -9.15 -7.60 -4.07
CA ILE A 136 -9.76 -7.82 -2.77
C ILE A 136 -9.27 -9.14 -2.16
N HIS A 137 -9.04 -9.13 -0.87
CA HIS A 137 -8.63 -10.32 -0.11
C HIS A 137 -9.07 -10.22 1.34
N LYS A 138 -9.02 -11.35 2.06
CA LYS A 138 -9.26 -11.40 3.50
C LYS A 138 -8.17 -10.67 4.27
N CYS A 139 -8.54 -10.11 5.41
CA CYS A 139 -7.60 -9.51 6.35
C CYS A 139 -6.63 -10.58 6.88
N TRP A 140 -5.38 -10.20 7.08
CA TRP A 140 -4.40 -11.06 7.72
C TRP A 140 -3.58 -10.25 8.72
N SER A 141 -3.21 -10.92 9.80
CA SER A 141 -2.45 -10.33 10.90
C SER A 141 -1.10 -11.00 11.03
N LEU A 142 -0.08 -10.21 11.35
CA LEU A 142 1.21 -10.75 11.78
C LEU A 142 1.13 -11.03 13.28
N ILE A 143 1.37 -12.28 13.66
CA ILE A 143 1.32 -12.72 15.05
C ILE A 143 2.73 -13.18 15.47
N TRP A 144 3.24 -12.61 16.55
CA TRP A 144 4.52 -12.95 17.14
C TRP A 144 4.35 -13.46 18.56
N GLY A 145 5.05 -14.53 18.94
CA GLY A 145 5.07 -15.05 20.28
C GLY A 145 4.52 -16.48 20.40
N ASN A 146 4.40 -16.94 21.65
CA ASN A 146 3.81 -18.23 21.96
C ASN A 146 2.33 -18.09 22.18
N TYR A 147 1.52 -18.87 21.47
CA TYR A 147 0.06 -18.82 21.54
C TYR A 147 -0.50 -20.21 21.82
N ASN A 148 -1.44 -20.31 22.75
CA ASN A 148 -2.24 -21.52 22.91
C ASN A 148 -3.39 -21.56 21.87
N ALA A 149 -4.07 -22.71 21.79
CA ALA A 149 -5.13 -22.92 20.80
C ALA A 149 -6.30 -21.90 20.91
N ASP A 150 -6.63 -21.48 22.14
CA ASP A 150 -7.75 -20.55 22.33
C ASP A 150 -7.36 -19.11 21.94
N GLU A 151 -6.12 -18.72 22.13
CA GLU A 151 -5.60 -17.43 21.65
C GLU A 151 -5.53 -17.37 20.13
N LEU A 152 -5.13 -18.47 19.47
CA LEU A 152 -5.16 -18.55 18.00
C LEU A 152 -6.58 -18.48 17.45
N ARG A 153 -7.56 -19.15 18.11
CA ARG A 153 -8.96 -19.03 17.71
C ARG A 153 -9.49 -17.60 17.86
N LYS A 154 -9.16 -16.93 18.98
CA LYS A 154 -9.54 -15.50 19.18
C LYS A 154 -8.92 -14.59 18.11
N ALA A 155 -7.68 -14.84 17.70
CA ALA A 155 -7.05 -14.08 16.63
C ALA A 155 -7.74 -14.34 15.28
N ALA A 156 -8.14 -15.58 15.01
CA ALA A 156 -8.94 -15.92 13.83
C ALA A 156 -10.31 -15.24 13.84
N ASP A 157 -11.02 -15.27 14.99
CA ASP A 157 -12.32 -14.60 15.16
C ASP A 157 -12.21 -13.08 14.94
N ALA A 158 -11.10 -12.47 15.37
CA ALA A 158 -10.82 -11.05 15.13
C ALA A 158 -10.63 -10.75 13.62
N ASN A 159 -9.89 -11.60 12.89
CA ASN A 159 -9.75 -11.46 11.44
C ASN A 159 -11.09 -11.64 10.73
N ASP A 160 -11.92 -12.59 11.15
CA ASP A 160 -13.27 -12.77 10.60
C ASP A 160 -14.17 -11.54 10.82
N ALA A 161 -14.00 -10.82 11.95
CA ALA A 161 -14.72 -9.57 12.19
C ALA A 161 -14.25 -8.45 11.23
N TRP A 162 -12.94 -8.36 10.95
CA TRP A 162 -12.41 -7.47 9.92
C TRP A 162 -12.95 -7.79 8.54
N ASP A 163 -12.98 -9.07 8.16
CA ASP A 163 -13.51 -9.53 6.88
C ASP A 163 -14.98 -9.13 6.70
N LYS A 164 -15.81 -9.33 7.73
CA LYS A 164 -17.22 -8.91 7.71
C LYS A 164 -17.38 -7.40 7.55
N SER A 165 -16.51 -6.61 8.19
CA SER A 165 -16.50 -5.16 8.03
C SER A 165 -16.19 -4.75 6.58
N GLN A 166 -15.17 -5.35 5.98
CA GLN A 166 -14.80 -5.12 4.58
C GLN A 166 -15.91 -5.56 3.62
N VAL A 167 -16.50 -6.73 3.86
CA VAL A 167 -17.63 -7.24 3.06
C VAL A 167 -18.80 -6.25 3.04
N SER A 168 -19.10 -5.58 4.15
CA SER A 168 -20.17 -4.58 4.20
C SER A 168 -19.92 -3.41 3.23
N ILE A 169 -18.67 -2.99 3.07
CA ILE A 169 -18.25 -1.96 2.13
C ILE A 169 -18.43 -2.45 0.69
N TYR A 170 -17.87 -3.62 0.38
CA TYR A 170 -17.97 -4.18 -0.98
C TYR A 170 -19.42 -4.50 -1.38
N LYS A 171 -20.22 -5.04 -0.46
CA LYS A 171 -21.65 -5.30 -0.69
C LYS A 171 -22.42 -4.04 -1.05
N ARG A 172 -22.16 -2.93 -0.33
CA ARG A 172 -22.79 -1.64 -0.64
C ARG A 172 -22.42 -1.15 -2.05
N LYS A 173 -21.16 -1.34 -2.47
CA LYS A 173 -20.66 -0.89 -3.77
C LYS A 173 -21.15 -1.76 -4.92
N THR A 174 -21.09 -3.08 -4.76
CA THR A 174 -21.28 -4.05 -5.85
C THR A 174 -22.69 -4.63 -5.92
N GLY A 175 -23.40 -4.66 -4.80
CA GLY A 175 -24.67 -5.40 -4.67
C GLY A 175 -24.51 -6.93 -4.59
N LEU A 176 -23.30 -7.45 -4.64
CA LEU A 176 -23.03 -8.89 -4.52
C LEU A 176 -23.40 -9.41 -3.12
N SER A 177 -23.74 -10.70 -3.03
CA SER A 177 -24.04 -11.32 -1.72
C SER A 177 -22.78 -11.45 -0.87
N GLU A 178 -22.95 -11.46 0.45
CA GLU A 178 -21.88 -11.65 1.42
C GLU A 178 -21.10 -12.95 1.16
N THR A 179 -21.78 -14.04 0.85
CA THR A 179 -21.15 -15.33 0.54
C THR A 179 -20.23 -15.25 -0.68
N VAL A 180 -20.67 -14.58 -1.74
CA VAL A 180 -19.86 -14.37 -2.95
C VAL A 180 -18.64 -13.51 -2.63
N LEU A 181 -18.81 -12.42 -1.90
CA LEU A 181 -17.72 -11.54 -1.52
C LEU A 181 -16.70 -12.23 -0.62
N LEU A 182 -17.15 -12.99 0.39
CA LEU A 182 -16.24 -13.77 1.25
C LEU A 182 -15.46 -14.82 0.44
N HIS A 183 -16.07 -15.44 -0.55
CA HIS A 183 -15.38 -16.38 -1.44
C HIS A 183 -14.34 -15.66 -2.30
N MET A 184 -14.71 -14.55 -2.93
CA MET A 184 -13.78 -13.72 -3.71
C MET A 184 -12.59 -13.23 -2.87
N MET A 185 -12.84 -12.80 -1.63
CA MET A 185 -11.79 -12.38 -0.70
C MET A 185 -10.90 -13.56 -0.30
N SER A 186 -11.47 -14.74 -0.06
CA SER A 186 -10.73 -15.97 0.28
C SER A 186 -9.77 -16.38 -0.84
N ASP A 187 -10.20 -16.24 -2.09
CA ASP A 187 -9.42 -16.57 -3.28
C ASP A 187 -8.38 -15.50 -3.64
N THR A 188 -8.38 -14.35 -2.93
CA THR A 188 -7.58 -13.19 -3.31
C THR A 188 -7.85 -12.80 -4.76
N THR A 189 -9.04 -12.24 -5.01
CA THR A 189 -9.50 -11.96 -6.37
C THR A 189 -8.85 -10.70 -6.92
N TYR A 190 -8.18 -10.86 -8.05
CA TYR A 190 -7.66 -9.77 -8.87
C TYR A 190 -8.61 -9.53 -10.05
N MET A 191 -8.85 -8.27 -10.37
CA MET A 191 -9.76 -7.84 -11.43
C MET A 191 -9.08 -6.77 -12.28
N THR A 192 -9.04 -6.96 -13.57
CA THR A 192 -8.72 -5.89 -14.52
C THR A 192 -9.79 -4.79 -14.43
N GLY A 193 -9.50 -3.59 -14.97
CA GLY A 193 -10.50 -2.51 -15.00
C GLY A 193 -11.84 -2.95 -15.58
N LYS A 194 -11.81 -3.76 -16.65
CA LYS A 194 -13.01 -4.33 -17.28
C LYS A 194 -13.76 -5.28 -16.33
N GLU A 195 -13.06 -6.22 -15.70
CA GLU A 195 -13.68 -7.16 -14.76
C GLU A 195 -14.21 -6.46 -13.51
N ALA A 196 -13.56 -5.37 -13.08
CA ALA A 196 -14.04 -4.55 -11.98
C ALA A 196 -15.39 -3.88 -12.33
N VAL A 197 -15.56 -3.44 -13.58
CA VAL A 197 -16.86 -2.93 -14.06
C VAL A 197 -17.89 -4.05 -14.12
N GLU A 198 -17.55 -5.20 -14.70
CA GLU A 198 -18.46 -6.36 -14.82
C GLU A 198 -18.96 -6.86 -13.46
N LYS A 199 -18.12 -6.78 -12.43
CA LYS A 199 -18.44 -7.22 -11.06
C LYS A 199 -19.00 -6.10 -10.15
N GLY A 200 -19.17 -4.88 -10.69
CA GLY A 200 -19.76 -3.75 -9.98
C GLY A 200 -18.82 -3.00 -9.02
N PHE A 201 -17.52 -3.30 -9.01
CA PHE A 201 -16.52 -2.54 -8.25
C PHE A 201 -16.24 -1.18 -8.88
N ALA A 202 -16.28 -1.10 -10.20
CA ALA A 202 -16.23 0.15 -10.96
C ALA A 202 -17.55 0.38 -11.70
N ASN A 203 -17.83 1.65 -12.06
CA ASN A 203 -19.03 2.05 -12.76
C ASN A 203 -18.82 2.12 -14.27
N GLU A 204 -17.63 2.53 -14.69
CA GLU A 204 -17.30 2.69 -16.10
C GLU A 204 -15.83 2.44 -16.39
N LEU A 205 -15.54 2.00 -17.60
CA LEU A 205 -14.20 1.91 -18.14
C LEU A 205 -13.87 3.22 -18.88
N LEU A 206 -12.66 3.74 -18.72
CA LEU A 206 -12.22 4.92 -19.46
C LEU A 206 -11.84 4.50 -20.88
N ASP A 207 -12.63 4.93 -21.87
CA ASP A 207 -12.47 4.49 -23.27
C ASP A 207 -11.24 5.11 -23.97
N ASP A 208 -10.86 6.35 -23.59
CA ASP A 208 -9.77 7.11 -24.22
C ASP A 208 -8.48 7.17 -23.39
N ALA A 209 -8.40 6.41 -22.30
CA ALA A 209 -7.21 6.40 -21.47
C ALA A 209 -6.13 5.53 -22.11
N GLU A 210 -4.94 6.07 -22.30
CA GLU A 210 -3.79 5.24 -22.64
C GLU A 210 -3.59 4.15 -21.56
N PRO A 211 -3.37 2.89 -21.96
CA PRO A 211 -3.17 1.79 -21.01
C PRO A 211 -2.06 2.13 -20.02
N VAL A 212 -2.33 1.99 -18.74
CA VAL A 212 -1.29 2.07 -17.72
C VAL A 212 -0.50 0.78 -17.75
N GLU A 213 0.79 0.86 -18.11
CA GLU A 213 1.67 -0.30 -18.01
C GLU A 213 1.83 -0.70 -16.55
N ILE A 214 1.31 -1.87 -16.21
CA ILE A 214 1.52 -2.49 -14.91
C ILE A 214 2.51 -3.64 -15.10
N SER A 215 3.58 -3.64 -14.32
CA SER A 215 4.58 -4.71 -14.35
C SER A 215 5.03 -5.07 -12.93
N ALA A 216 5.54 -6.27 -12.76
CA ALA A 216 6.05 -6.74 -11.48
C ALA A 216 7.57 -6.84 -11.50
N SER A 217 8.22 -6.61 -10.36
CA SER A 217 9.63 -6.93 -10.15
C SER A 217 9.91 -8.43 -10.34
N ALA A 218 11.15 -8.80 -10.56
CA ALA A 218 11.55 -10.20 -10.76
C ALA A 218 11.21 -11.10 -9.58
N ASP A 219 11.27 -10.57 -8.36
CA ASP A 219 10.89 -11.25 -7.12
C ASP A 219 9.38 -11.21 -6.84
N ARG A 220 8.60 -10.49 -7.69
CA ARG A 220 7.15 -10.29 -7.59
C ARG A 220 6.69 -9.68 -6.25
N GLN A 221 7.58 -8.94 -5.59
CA GLN A 221 7.27 -8.21 -4.36
C GLN A 221 7.01 -6.72 -4.59
N THR A 222 7.22 -6.22 -5.81
CA THR A 222 6.98 -4.83 -6.18
C THR A 222 6.17 -4.77 -7.47
N ILE A 223 5.15 -3.92 -7.49
CA ILE A 223 4.40 -3.57 -8.71
C ILE A 223 4.89 -2.20 -9.17
N TYR A 224 5.11 -2.05 -10.45
CA TYR A 224 5.36 -0.77 -11.09
C TYR A 224 4.13 -0.34 -11.88
N ALA A 225 3.63 0.86 -11.62
CA ALA A 225 2.51 1.47 -12.31
C ALA A 225 2.82 2.96 -12.53
N LYS A 226 2.72 3.45 -13.74
CA LYS A 226 3.03 4.87 -14.11
C LYS A 226 4.37 5.39 -13.55
N GLY A 227 5.39 4.54 -13.47
CA GLY A 227 6.71 4.90 -12.93
C GLY A 227 6.81 4.89 -11.40
N HIS A 228 5.71 4.57 -10.68
CA HIS A 228 5.73 4.39 -9.24
C HIS A 228 6.00 2.93 -8.87
N ALA A 229 6.84 2.71 -7.88
CA ALA A 229 7.12 1.40 -7.32
C ALA A 229 6.27 1.18 -6.05
N LEU A 230 5.38 0.20 -6.09
CA LEU A 230 4.49 -0.15 -5.00
C LEU A 230 4.94 -1.47 -4.40
N HIS A 231 5.50 -1.45 -3.20
CA HIS A 231 5.96 -2.65 -2.51
C HIS A 231 4.79 -3.42 -1.92
N LEU A 232 4.72 -4.70 -2.24
CA LEU A 232 3.73 -5.61 -1.70
C LEU A 232 4.13 -6.10 -0.31
N ARG A 233 3.15 -6.39 0.52
CA ARG A 233 3.40 -7.04 1.80
C ARG A 233 3.99 -8.44 1.60
N PRO A 234 4.88 -8.90 2.50
CA PRO A 234 5.39 -10.27 2.46
C PRO A 234 4.22 -11.28 2.43
N GLY A 235 4.31 -12.24 1.54
CA GLY A 235 3.28 -13.27 1.37
C GLY A 235 2.17 -12.95 0.36
N THR A 236 2.06 -11.72 -0.15
CA THR A 236 1.13 -11.39 -1.24
C THR A 236 1.57 -12.12 -2.51
N LYS A 237 0.66 -12.90 -3.11
CA LYS A 237 0.91 -13.61 -4.36
C LYS A 237 0.30 -12.83 -5.52
N LEU A 238 1.13 -12.43 -6.46
CA LEU A 238 0.67 -11.82 -7.70
C LEU A 238 0.24 -12.88 -8.72
N PRO A 239 -0.83 -12.63 -9.51
CA PRO A 239 -1.20 -13.49 -10.62
C PRO A 239 -0.05 -13.65 -11.61
N GLY A 240 0.07 -14.85 -12.19
CA GLY A 240 1.13 -15.15 -13.17
C GLY A 240 1.08 -14.33 -14.46
N ASN A 241 -0.08 -13.78 -14.79
CA ASN A 241 -0.33 -12.98 -15.99
C ASN A 241 0.15 -11.52 -15.90
N ILE A 242 0.54 -11.02 -14.73
CA ILE A 242 1.15 -9.69 -14.63
C ILE A 242 2.57 -9.76 -15.25
N PRO A 243 2.86 -8.96 -16.30
CA PRO A 243 4.15 -8.97 -16.96
C PRO A 243 5.27 -8.56 -16.00
N MET A 244 6.44 -9.13 -16.19
CA MET A 244 7.63 -8.68 -15.45
C MET A 244 8.16 -7.39 -16.05
N ALA A 245 8.56 -6.46 -15.22
CA ALA A 245 9.24 -5.25 -15.65
C ALA A 245 10.51 -5.65 -16.43
N LYS A 246 10.64 -5.19 -17.66
CA LYS A 246 11.94 -5.24 -18.34
C LYS A 246 12.91 -4.45 -17.46
N ALA A 247 14.07 -5.03 -17.15
CA ALA A 247 15.11 -4.33 -16.41
C ALA A 247 15.33 -2.95 -17.09
N ALA A 248 14.79 -1.92 -16.47
CA ALA A 248 15.02 -0.55 -16.92
C ALA A 248 16.48 -0.25 -16.63
N ALA A 249 17.20 0.21 -17.64
CA ALA A 249 18.45 0.92 -17.40
C ALA A 249 18.15 2.03 -16.37
N PRO A 250 19.05 2.31 -15.42
CA PRO A 250 18.79 3.27 -14.37
C PRO A 250 18.36 4.59 -14.99
N ALA A 251 17.13 5.00 -14.69
CA ALA A 251 16.64 6.32 -15.07
C ALA A 251 17.51 7.34 -14.34
N THR A 252 18.32 8.08 -15.10
CA THR A 252 18.99 9.26 -14.60
C THR A 252 17.91 10.22 -14.12
N ALA A 253 17.80 10.36 -12.79
CA ALA A 253 16.97 11.39 -12.19
C ALA A 253 17.53 12.75 -12.61
N THR A 254 16.84 13.42 -13.51
CA THR A 254 17.06 14.84 -13.77
C THR A 254 16.50 15.60 -12.58
N ALA A 255 17.34 15.80 -11.58
CA ALA A 255 17.09 16.75 -10.50
C ALA A 255 17.17 18.17 -11.08
N ASN A 256 16.03 18.82 -11.26
CA ASN A 256 15.98 20.28 -11.38
C ASN A 256 16.19 20.86 -9.99
N THR A 257 17.45 21.16 -9.65
CA THR A 257 17.79 21.95 -8.47
C THR A 257 18.04 23.39 -8.91
N PRO A 258 17.39 24.39 -8.29
CA PRO A 258 17.80 25.78 -8.48
C PRO A 258 19.17 26.00 -7.85
N ALA A 259 20.05 26.63 -8.57
CA ALA A 259 21.40 26.98 -8.14
C ALA A 259 21.37 27.85 -6.87
N ALA A 260 22.04 27.42 -5.81
CA ALA A 260 22.44 28.23 -4.68
C ALA A 260 23.96 28.48 -4.74
N PRO A 261 24.47 29.61 -4.19
CA PRO A 261 25.80 30.13 -4.51
C PRO A 261 26.92 29.32 -3.84
N ALA A 262 28.07 29.35 -4.50
CA ALA A 262 29.31 28.72 -4.12
C ALA A 262 29.77 29.06 -2.70
N ALA A 263 30.02 28.05 -1.88
CA ALA A 263 30.83 28.15 -0.67
C ALA A 263 32.02 27.18 -0.78
N GLN A 264 33.15 27.70 -0.30
CA GLN A 264 34.48 27.20 -0.47
C GLN A 264 34.76 25.82 0.10
N SER A 265 35.68 25.13 -0.56
CA SER A 265 36.30 23.88 -0.22
C SER A 265 36.85 23.81 1.21
N ASN A 266 36.48 22.73 1.95
CA ASN A 266 37.31 22.21 3.01
C ASN A 266 37.52 20.72 2.76
N GLU A 267 38.76 20.34 2.56
CA GLU A 267 39.19 18.95 2.43
C GLU A 267 39.05 18.25 3.79
N GLY A 268 38.15 17.28 3.84
CA GLY A 268 37.99 16.35 4.94
C GLY A 268 37.50 15.01 4.39
N GLY A 269 38.31 13.97 4.54
CA GLY A 269 38.14 12.65 3.90
C GLY A 269 36.72 12.07 4.05
N HIS A 270 36.04 11.94 2.94
CA HIS A 270 34.79 11.20 2.84
C HIS A 270 35.10 9.71 2.62
N THR A 271 34.88 8.93 3.65
CA THR A 271 34.66 7.48 3.48
C THR A 271 33.35 7.33 2.72
N THR A 272 33.42 6.97 1.45
CA THR A 272 32.23 6.62 0.65
C THR A 272 31.62 5.38 1.28
N MET A 273 30.37 5.45 1.75
CA MET A 273 29.65 4.28 2.20
C MET A 273 29.35 3.37 1.01
N ALA A 274 29.71 2.10 1.13
CA ALA A 274 29.41 1.08 0.13
C ALA A 274 27.88 1.01 -0.10
N THR A 275 27.47 1.16 -1.36
CA THR A 275 26.05 1.17 -1.76
C THR A 275 25.56 -0.18 -2.23
N THR A 276 26.46 -1.16 -2.46
CA THR A 276 26.11 -2.51 -2.87
C THR A 276 26.84 -3.55 -1.99
N ILE A 277 26.26 -4.76 -1.90
CA ILE A 277 26.88 -5.89 -1.18
C ILE A 277 28.25 -6.25 -1.78
N GLU A 278 28.41 -6.08 -3.09
CA GLU A 278 29.69 -6.34 -3.77
C GLU A 278 30.78 -5.33 -3.39
N GLU A 279 30.41 -4.06 -3.24
CA GLU A 279 31.30 -3.02 -2.75
C GLU A 279 31.67 -3.26 -1.29
N LEU A 280 30.70 -3.60 -0.45
CA LEU A 280 30.93 -3.94 0.96
C LEU A 280 31.89 -5.15 1.11
N ARG A 281 31.74 -6.16 0.27
CA ARG A 281 32.66 -7.32 0.24
C ARG A 281 34.07 -6.94 -0.18
N LYS A 282 34.24 -5.96 -1.05
CA LYS A 282 35.55 -5.45 -1.46
C LYS A 282 36.20 -4.57 -0.38
N GLU A 283 35.42 -3.71 0.26
CA GLU A 283 35.91 -2.77 1.27
C GLU A 283 36.15 -3.43 2.63
N ASN A 284 35.32 -4.41 3.02
CA ASN A 284 35.37 -5.07 4.33
C ASN A 284 35.19 -6.59 4.22
N PRO A 285 36.09 -7.32 3.54
CA PRO A 285 35.92 -8.74 3.27
C PRO A 285 35.89 -9.59 4.55
N GLU A 286 36.63 -9.19 5.60
CA GLU A 286 36.68 -9.88 6.88
C GLU A 286 35.36 -9.73 7.65
N LEU A 287 34.77 -8.54 7.66
CA LEU A 287 33.47 -8.28 8.29
C LEU A 287 32.35 -9.06 7.61
N CYS A 288 32.36 -9.08 6.28
CA CYS A 288 31.37 -9.86 5.52
C CYS A 288 31.49 -11.36 5.82
N ARG A 289 32.72 -11.88 5.91
CA ARG A 289 32.93 -13.28 6.26
C ARG A 289 32.45 -13.61 7.68
N GLN A 290 32.71 -12.73 8.66
CA GLN A 290 32.21 -12.88 10.02
C GLN A 290 30.69 -12.88 10.09
N LEU A 291 30.02 -11.99 9.36
CA LEU A 291 28.56 -11.91 9.28
C LEU A 291 27.98 -13.17 8.61
N GLU A 292 28.57 -13.64 7.52
CA GLU A 292 28.13 -14.87 6.83
C GLU A 292 28.31 -16.09 7.72
N GLN A 293 29.42 -16.17 8.48
CA GLN A 293 29.68 -17.27 9.41
C GLN A 293 28.70 -17.22 10.58
N SER A 294 28.47 -16.05 11.20
CA SER A 294 27.53 -15.94 12.32
C SER A 294 26.10 -16.25 11.90
N ALA A 295 25.68 -15.79 10.72
CA ALA A 295 24.36 -16.11 10.16
C ALA A 295 24.19 -17.61 9.88
N SER A 296 25.24 -18.27 9.36
CA SER A 296 25.23 -19.70 9.10
C SER A 296 25.20 -20.54 10.41
N GLU A 297 25.96 -20.12 11.42
CA GLU A 297 25.94 -20.76 12.75
C GLU A 297 24.57 -20.60 13.42
N GLN A 298 23.97 -19.42 13.33
CA GLN A 298 22.64 -19.14 13.89
C GLN A 298 21.53 -19.92 13.18
N ALA A 299 21.59 -20.03 11.86
CA ALA A 299 20.67 -20.85 11.07
C ALA A 299 20.80 -22.35 11.44
N SER A 300 22.01 -22.83 11.60
CA SER A 300 22.27 -24.21 12.01
C SER A 300 21.78 -24.50 13.43
N GLN A 301 21.90 -23.54 14.33
CA GLN A 301 21.44 -23.67 15.70
C GLN A 301 19.90 -23.66 15.78
N ASN A 302 19.26 -22.77 15.03
CA ASN A 302 17.81 -22.73 14.93
C ASN A 302 17.24 -24.04 14.36
N GLU A 303 17.88 -24.61 13.35
CA GLU A 303 17.44 -25.87 12.75
C GLU A 303 17.61 -27.05 13.70
N ARG A 304 18.70 -27.10 14.49
CA ARG A 304 18.89 -28.13 15.55
C ARG A 304 17.81 -28.00 16.62
N THR A 305 17.49 -26.80 17.06
CA THR A 305 16.43 -26.56 18.04
C THR A 305 15.08 -27.02 17.47
N ARG A 306 14.77 -26.67 16.21
CA ARG A 306 13.54 -27.09 15.52
C ARG A 306 13.43 -28.62 15.42
N LEU A 307 14.53 -29.30 15.09
CA LEU A 307 14.56 -30.76 15.01
C LEU A 307 14.37 -31.41 16.39
N SER A 308 14.99 -30.84 17.43
CA SER A 308 14.80 -31.31 18.80
C SER A 308 13.37 -31.19 19.30
N GLU A 309 12.72 -30.06 18.97
CA GLU A 309 11.32 -29.84 19.30
C GLU A 309 10.39 -30.81 18.56
N ILE A 310 10.69 -31.12 17.30
CA ILE A 310 9.96 -32.15 16.52
C ILE A 310 10.13 -33.53 17.16
N ASP A 311 11.35 -33.91 17.57
CA ASP A 311 11.60 -35.17 18.21
C ASP A 311 10.92 -35.30 19.59
N GLU A 312 10.85 -34.20 20.36
CA GLU A 312 10.10 -34.17 21.62
C GLU A 312 8.58 -34.36 21.36
N VAL A 313 8.03 -33.70 20.36
CA VAL A 313 6.64 -33.90 19.98
C VAL A 313 6.39 -35.31 19.45
N ALA A 314 7.28 -35.84 18.62
CA ALA A 314 7.14 -37.19 18.10
C ALA A 314 7.17 -38.25 19.24
N ASN A 315 8.02 -38.06 20.25
CA ASN A 315 8.08 -38.95 21.42
C ASN A 315 6.82 -38.90 22.31
N LEU A 316 6.06 -37.77 22.29
CA LEU A 316 4.78 -37.68 23.00
C LEU A 316 3.65 -38.47 22.32
N PHE A 317 3.81 -38.84 21.05
CA PHE A 317 2.84 -39.60 20.27
C PHE A 317 3.29 -41.03 19.93
N ASP A 318 4.37 -41.52 20.53
CA ASP A 318 4.81 -42.91 20.36
C ASP A 318 3.84 -43.86 21.11
N PRO A 319 3.07 -44.72 20.37
CA PRO A 319 2.06 -45.58 20.98
C PRO A 319 2.65 -46.81 21.71
N THR A 320 3.95 -46.85 21.90
CA THR A 320 4.63 -48.00 22.55
C THR A 320 5.02 -47.76 24.01
N MET A 321 4.60 -46.68 24.65
CA MET A 321 4.62 -46.48 26.09
C MET A 321 3.31 -46.80 26.76
#